data_02cc0738ca2767a323d17298e46d4299
#
_entry.id   02cc0738ca2767a323d17298e46d4299
#
_cell.length_a   1.000
_cell.length_b   1.000
_cell.length_c   1.000
_cell.angle_alpha   90.00
_cell.angle_beta   90.00
_cell.angle_gamma   90.00
#
_symmetry.space_group_name_H-M   'P 1'
#
loop_
_entity.id
_entity.type
_entity.pdbx_description
1 polymer ?
#
loop_
_entity_poly.entity_id
_entity_poly.type
_entity_poly.pdbx_seq_one_letter_code
_entity_poly.pdbx_strand_id
1 'polypeptide(L)'
;MKQHSFTSQLKSLALVFGIALAFASCANEDVAQNPTNPNEDNDKNLTTFVAGDETKTRTSLNYNSSDFYWEAGDYIYVKDDNNVLRKSSNAPTSKVASFKYKVPGKFTGNSYKVYYLGKNSSGNSVSISTAQSQKAPDNTAHFGTAGDYGTATATKVTGKNQFEFVLEHQPAYLVFQPYTSNTILQNCYLTKVEVSSDNDIAETYTVNATTGALVASAVTNGKQIVLTTKDPASGSSNYNGFPLTNSAASVTTNGAYMVIKPGTHILRVRYWVKDVATGTEGTITKTYTSTAYASNTYYDMKADLNVKDYDGDHYYMWDAQEQYWKGHEWWSANKDQPVLNYASNGNYAKSNADPRYNNESYPGKNISNPAIHSCKDLPNANEMSWYVMYGDPRWDKDELWTTMGHLYKGGMWFKKKSVLQAEGHYNAEISADGTTDMRTKPQSYTNESSSINNSGLPSAAEANNYFYLPALGWYDSGQNHVGGSGFYWSSSGSPWVSYYAYSLYFYSGRVGVGTESRHDGLRVGGFE
;
A
#
# COMPACT_ATOMS: atom_id res chain seq x y z
N MET A 1 -10.42 10.05 -4.19
CA MET A 1 -11.00 8.76 -3.77
C MET A 1 -12.50 8.81 -3.97
N LYS A 2 -13.09 7.81 -4.62
CA LYS A 2 -14.55 7.70 -4.74
C LYS A 2 -15.06 6.86 -3.58
N GLN A 3 -16.10 7.33 -2.90
CA GLN A 3 -16.73 6.65 -1.76
C GLN A 3 -18.09 6.12 -2.19
N HIS A 4 -18.40 4.89 -1.81
CA HIS A 4 -19.67 4.22 -2.09
C HIS A 4 -20.25 3.67 -0.79
N SER A 5 -21.36 4.27 -0.34
CA SER A 5 -22.07 3.83 0.87
C SER A 5 -23.17 2.82 0.50
N PHE A 6 -23.32 1.79 1.30
CA PHE A 6 -24.38 0.79 1.21
C PHE A 6 -25.68 1.22 1.90
N THR A 7 -25.78 2.48 2.40
CA THR A 7 -27.01 2.96 3.01
C THR A 7 -28.13 3.08 1.97
N SER A 8 -29.24 2.40 2.22
CA SER A 8 -30.45 2.54 1.44
C SER A 8 -30.95 3.97 1.55
N GLN A 9 -31.08 4.66 0.42
CA GLN A 9 -31.91 5.86 0.37
C GLN A 9 -33.37 5.43 0.59
N LEU A 10 -33.88 5.58 1.79
CA LEU A 10 -35.31 5.64 2.07
C LEU A 10 -35.84 6.90 1.37
N LYS A 11 -36.26 6.79 0.13
CA LYS A 11 -37.17 7.75 -0.47
C LYS A 11 -38.55 7.38 0.02
N SER A 12 -39.02 8.06 1.07
CA SER A 12 -40.43 8.16 1.42
C SER A 12 -41.19 8.76 0.23
N LEU A 13 -41.83 7.93 -0.55
CA LEU A 13 -42.89 8.38 -1.41
C LEU A 13 -44.19 7.71 -0.92
N ALA A 14 -44.87 8.40 -0.01
CA ALA A 14 -46.27 8.13 0.26
C ALA A 14 -47.05 8.52 -0.98
N LEU A 15 -47.56 7.54 -1.71
CA LEU A 15 -48.63 7.76 -2.66
C LEU A 15 -49.72 6.73 -2.38
N VAL A 16 -50.79 7.23 -1.79
CA VAL A 16 -52.09 6.56 -1.67
C VAL A 16 -52.71 6.48 -3.06
N PHE A 17 -52.90 5.28 -3.59
CA PHE A 17 -54.05 4.97 -4.48
C PHE A 17 -54.31 3.46 -4.41
N GLY A 18 -55.49 3.13 -3.88
CA GLY A 18 -56.04 1.80 -3.96
C GLY A 18 -56.52 1.49 -5.37
N ILE A 19 -56.26 0.29 -5.84
CA ILE A 19 -57.11 -0.49 -6.74
C ILE A 19 -56.79 -1.97 -6.50
N ALA A 20 -57.76 -2.72 -6.07
CA ALA A 20 -57.70 -4.17 -6.00
C ALA A 20 -57.78 -4.75 -7.41
N LEU A 21 -56.83 -5.57 -7.80
CA LEU A 21 -56.98 -6.54 -8.89
C LEU A 21 -56.23 -7.82 -8.52
N ALA A 22 -56.99 -8.87 -8.31
CA ALA A 22 -56.47 -10.21 -8.13
C ALA A 22 -55.90 -10.72 -9.45
N PHE A 23 -54.63 -11.05 -9.48
CA PHE A 23 -54.08 -11.99 -10.45
C PHE A 23 -53.28 -13.06 -9.70
N ALA A 24 -53.79 -14.30 -9.80
CA ALA A 24 -52.99 -15.47 -9.50
C ALA A 24 -51.83 -15.53 -10.53
N SER A 25 -50.62 -15.32 -10.09
CA SER A 25 -49.43 -15.61 -10.87
C SER A 25 -48.58 -16.61 -10.06
N CYS A 26 -48.31 -17.74 -10.65
CA CYS A 26 -47.35 -18.72 -10.18
C CYS A 26 -46.00 -18.04 -10.08
N ALA A 27 -45.59 -17.70 -8.89
CA ALA A 27 -44.22 -17.31 -8.63
C ALA A 27 -43.37 -18.58 -8.64
N ASN A 28 -42.49 -18.67 -9.61
CA ASN A 28 -41.39 -19.63 -9.60
C ASN A 28 -40.47 -19.25 -8.46
N GLU A 29 -40.55 -19.99 -7.38
CA GLU A 29 -39.64 -19.85 -6.23
C GLU A 29 -38.29 -20.51 -6.59
N ASP A 30 -37.34 -19.75 -7.12
CA ASP A 30 -35.92 -20.12 -7.05
C ASP A 30 -35.35 -19.78 -5.66
N VAL A 31 -35.99 -20.31 -4.63
CA VAL A 31 -35.36 -20.49 -3.32
C VAL A 31 -34.56 -21.77 -3.43
N ALA A 32 -33.23 -21.71 -3.32
CA ALA A 32 -32.40 -22.90 -3.18
C ALA A 32 -32.96 -23.74 -2.03
N GLN A 33 -33.76 -24.73 -2.39
CA GLN A 33 -34.31 -25.68 -1.41
C GLN A 33 -33.15 -26.55 -0.95
N ASN A 34 -32.89 -26.52 0.34
CA ASN A 34 -32.13 -27.58 1.01
C ASN A 34 -32.73 -28.93 0.59
N PRO A 35 -31.95 -29.91 0.13
CA PRO A 35 -32.50 -31.24 -0.21
C PRO A 35 -33.25 -31.76 1.00
N THR A 36 -34.50 -32.05 0.83
CA THR A 36 -35.38 -32.60 1.83
C THR A 36 -34.80 -33.85 2.45
N ASN A 37 -34.27 -33.74 3.65
CA ASN A 37 -33.94 -34.88 4.49
C ASN A 37 -35.26 -35.33 5.16
N PRO A 38 -35.70 -36.58 5.05
CA PRO A 38 -37.02 -37.04 5.50
C PRO A 38 -37.16 -37.22 7.03
N ASN A 39 -36.38 -36.51 7.84
CA ASN A 39 -36.49 -36.47 9.29
C ASN A 39 -37.11 -35.15 9.78
N GLU A 40 -38.42 -34.96 9.56
CA GLU A 40 -39.18 -33.79 10.08
C GLU A 40 -39.28 -33.70 11.60
N ASP A 41 -38.86 -34.70 12.36
CA ASP A 41 -38.97 -34.70 13.82
C ASP A 41 -37.90 -33.85 14.55
N ASN A 42 -36.84 -33.40 13.90
CA ASN A 42 -35.81 -32.55 14.53
C ASN A 42 -36.09 -31.04 14.46
N ASP A 43 -37.09 -30.58 13.76
CA ASP A 43 -37.41 -29.15 13.55
C ASP A 43 -38.19 -28.51 14.69
N LYS A 44 -38.74 -29.30 15.64
CA LYS A 44 -39.63 -28.80 16.72
C LYS A 44 -38.96 -27.83 17.71
N ASN A 45 -37.61 -27.82 17.76
CA ASN A 45 -36.82 -26.95 18.64
C ASN A 45 -36.03 -25.86 17.89
N LEU A 46 -36.28 -25.66 16.57
CA LEU A 46 -35.56 -24.69 15.74
C LEU A 46 -36.49 -23.55 15.34
N THR A 47 -36.00 -22.32 15.47
CA THR A 47 -36.66 -21.10 15.00
C THR A 47 -36.03 -20.65 13.71
N THR A 48 -36.85 -20.21 12.73
CA THR A 48 -36.39 -19.76 11.44
C THR A 48 -36.04 -18.28 11.48
N PHE A 49 -34.85 -17.94 11.04
CA PHE A 49 -34.40 -16.57 10.79
C PHE A 49 -34.10 -16.41 9.30
N VAL A 50 -34.83 -15.54 8.63
CA VAL A 50 -34.68 -15.28 7.19
C VAL A 50 -33.80 -14.07 6.99
N ALA A 51 -32.69 -14.29 6.35
CA ALA A 51 -31.79 -13.23 5.93
C ALA A 51 -32.29 -12.58 4.64
N GLY A 52 -32.77 -11.36 4.75
CA GLY A 52 -32.86 -10.38 3.72
C GLY A 52 -34.01 -10.35 2.77
N ASP A 53 -34.19 -9.17 2.23
CA ASP A 53 -34.80 -8.81 0.97
C ASP A 53 -33.76 -9.02 -0.14
N GLU A 54 -34.16 -9.35 -1.35
CA GLU A 54 -33.29 -9.75 -2.48
C GLU A 54 -32.18 -8.74 -2.86
N THR A 55 -32.13 -7.58 -2.21
CA THR A 55 -31.26 -6.47 -2.59
C THR A 55 -30.26 -5.99 -1.51
N LYS A 56 -30.21 -6.53 -0.27
CA LYS A 56 -29.56 -5.79 0.83
C LYS A 56 -28.70 -6.51 1.87
N THR A 57 -28.50 -7.83 1.85
CA THR A 57 -27.74 -8.48 2.96
C THR A 57 -26.94 -9.69 2.54
N ARG A 58 -25.61 -9.60 2.59
CA ARG A 58 -24.75 -10.68 2.08
C ARG A 58 -23.29 -10.46 2.48
N THR A 59 -22.44 -11.50 2.40
CA THR A 59 -21.06 -11.52 2.91
C THR A 59 -19.97 -11.45 1.83
N SER A 60 -20.36 -11.45 0.54
CA SER A 60 -19.44 -11.17 -0.57
C SER A 60 -20.01 -10.09 -1.48
N LEU A 61 -19.21 -9.07 -1.75
CA LEU A 61 -19.57 -7.89 -2.54
C LEU A 61 -19.52 -8.18 -4.04
N ASN A 62 -20.55 -7.74 -4.78
CA ASN A 62 -20.46 -7.50 -6.22
C ASN A 62 -20.19 -6.00 -6.45
N TYR A 63 -19.04 -5.66 -7.00
CA TYR A 63 -18.61 -4.27 -7.16
C TYR A 63 -19.57 -3.43 -8.00
N ASN A 64 -20.10 -4.00 -9.09
CA ASN A 64 -20.94 -3.26 -10.04
C ASN A 64 -22.36 -2.97 -9.52
N SER A 65 -22.96 -3.91 -8.78
CA SER A 65 -24.30 -3.76 -8.23
C SER A 65 -24.32 -3.28 -6.78
N SER A 66 -23.16 -3.27 -6.10
CA SER A 66 -23.04 -3.02 -4.67
C SER A 66 -23.83 -4.03 -3.80
N ASP A 67 -24.13 -5.19 -4.36
CA ASP A 67 -24.85 -6.26 -3.67
C ASP A 67 -23.87 -7.19 -2.94
N PHE A 68 -24.28 -7.65 -1.77
CA PHE A 68 -23.58 -8.70 -1.04
C PHE A 68 -24.31 -10.04 -1.17
N TYR A 69 -23.60 -11.16 -1.08
CA TYR A 69 -24.12 -12.53 -1.17
C TYR A 69 -23.64 -13.35 0.02
N TRP A 70 -24.53 -14.20 0.55
CA TRP A 70 -24.14 -15.23 1.50
C TRP A 70 -23.26 -16.26 0.79
N GLU A 71 -22.15 -16.61 1.40
CA GLU A 71 -21.22 -17.62 0.88
C GLU A 71 -21.40 -18.97 1.60
N ALA A 72 -20.95 -20.05 0.95
CA ALA A 72 -20.99 -21.37 1.56
C ALA A 72 -20.30 -21.37 2.93
N GLY A 73 -21.01 -21.90 3.94
CA GLY A 73 -20.51 -21.99 5.31
C GLY A 73 -20.65 -20.71 6.15
N ASP A 74 -21.41 -19.72 5.71
CA ASP A 74 -21.74 -18.55 6.54
C ASP A 74 -22.80 -18.92 7.58
N TYR A 75 -22.51 -18.73 8.85
CA TYR A 75 -23.41 -18.96 9.97
C TYR A 75 -23.83 -17.64 10.61
N ILE A 76 -25.03 -17.61 11.17
CA ILE A 76 -25.46 -16.51 12.04
C ILE A 76 -25.48 -16.95 13.48
N TYR A 77 -25.43 -15.96 14.37
CA TYR A 77 -25.58 -16.13 15.82
C TYR A 77 -26.73 -15.25 16.30
N VAL A 78 -27.58 -15.79 17.14
CA VAL A 78 -28.73 -15.08 17.72
C VAL A 78 -28.75 -15.28 19.22
N LYS A 79 -28.96 -14.20 19.97
CA LYS A 79 -29.08 -14.26 21.43
C LYS A 79 -30.52 -14.64 21.79
N ASP A 80 -30.70 -15.79 22.46
CA ASP A 80 -32.01 -16.33 22.83
C ASP A 80 -32.59 -15.68 24.10
N ASP A 81 -33.82 -16.09 24.51
CA ASP A 81 -34.51 -15.58 25.70
C ASP A 81 -33.73 -15.84 27.02
N ASN A 82 -32.82 -16.80 27.01
CA ASN A 82 -31.96 -17.13 28.16
C ASN A 82 -30.62 -16.36 28.11
N ASN A 83 -30.47 -15.36 27.21
CA ASN A 83 -29.24 -14.62 26.97
C ASN A 83 -28.06 -15.47 26.47
N VAL A 84 -28.32 -16.65 25.90
CA VAL A 84 -27.29 -17.51 25.30
C VAL A 84 -27.16 -17.20 23.83
N LEU A 85 -25.92 -16.99 23.36
CA LEU A 85 -25.64 -16.79 21.96
C LEU A 85 -25.69 -18.13 21.22
N ARG A 86 -26.68 -18.29 20.33
CA ARG A 86 -26.96 -19.51 19.58
C ARG A 86 -26.47 -19.41 18.15
N LYS A 87 -25.66 -20.35 17.73
CA LYS A 87 -25.24 -20.51 16.33
C LYS A 87 -26.35 -21.22 15.56
N SER A 88 -26.59 -20.80 14.30
CA SER A 88 -27.49 -21.52 13.38
C SER A 88 -26.99 -22.95 13.13
N SER A 89 -27.93 -23.90 13.02
CA SER A 89 -27.62 -25.32 12.78
C SER A 89 -27.32 -25.62 11.32
N ASN A 90 -27.68 -24.70 10.42
CA ASN A 90 -27.44 -24.78 8.97
C ASN A 90 -26.74 -23.54 8.47
N ALA A 91 -26.16 -23.65 7.26
CA ALA A 91 -25.52 -22.60 6.52
C ALA A 91 -25.75 -22.82 5.02
N PRO A 92 -25.58 -21.79 4.17
CA PRO A 92 -25.58 -21.97 2.72
C PRO A 92 -24.49 -22.97 2.29
N THR A 93 -24.75 -23.73 1.23
CA THR A 93 -23.81 -24.64 0.59
C THR A 93 -23.17 -24.06 -0.68
N SER A 94 -23.72 -22.94 -1.16
CA SER A 94 -23.27 -22.17 -2.31
C SER A 94 -23.54 -20.70 -2.09
N LYS A 95 -23.08 -19.84 -3.01
CA LYS A 95 -23.35 -18.40 -3.02
C LYS A 95 -24.84 -18.15 -3.30
N VAL A 96 -25.55 -17.48 -2.37
CA VAL A 96 -26.99 -17.20 -2.45
C VAL A 96 -27.35 -15.78 -2.02
N ALA A 97 -28.44 -15.26 -2.58
CA ALA A 97 -28.94 -13.93 -2.27
C ALA A 97 -29.68 -13.86 -0.92
N SER A 98 -30.41 -14.89 -0.56
CA SER A 98 -31.13 -15.00 0.72
C SER A 98 -30.98 -16.41 1.28
N PHE A 99 -31.15 -16.56 2.61
CA PHE A 99 -31.06 -17.86 3.24
C PHE A 99 -31.94 -17.97 4.47
N LYS A 100 -32.53 -19.16 4.68
CA LYS A 100 -33.36 -19.48 5.86
C LYS A 100 -32.49 -20.21 6.89
N TYR A 101 -32.04 -19.48 7.89
CA TYR A 101 -31.26 -20.04 8.98
C TYR A 101 -32.17 -20.73 10.01
N LYS A 102 -31.75 -21.86 10.52
CA LYS A 102 -32.41 -22.60 11.60
C LYS A 102 -31.60 -22.42 12.86
N VAL A 103 -32.14 -21.79 13.88
CA VAL A 103 -31.44 -21.44 15.11
C VAL A 103 -32.07 -22.17 16.30
N PRO A 104 -31.28 -22.98 17.06
CA PRO A 104 -31.76 -23.62 18.27
C PRO A 104 -31.91 -22.59 19.39
N GLY A 105 -32.86 -22.79 20.31
CA GLY A 105 -33.08 -21.92 21.46
C GLY A 105 -34.53 -21.50 21.60
N LYS A 106 -34.80 -20.69 22.64
CA LYS A 106 -36.12 -20.17 22.93
C LYS A 106 -36.23 -18.74 22.45
N PHE A 107 -37.22 -18.45 21.57
CA PHE A 107 -37.44 -17.16 20.94
C PHE A 107 -38.92 -16.78 21.00
N THR A 108 -39.37 -16.22 22.15
CA THR A 108 -40.79 -15.85 22.41
C THR A 108 -41.02 -14.36 22.19
N GLY A 109 -39.97 -13.55 22.14
CA GLY A 109 -40.03 -12.10 21.94
C GLY A 109 -40.39 -11.69 20.51
N ASN A 110 -40.54 -10.38 20.30
CA ASN A 110 -40.88 -9.81 19.01
C ASN A 110 -39.65 -9.41 18.18
N SER A 111 -38.47 -9.32 18.80
CA SER A 111 -37.23 -9.00 18.12
C SER A 111 -36.01 -9.57 18.81
N TYR A 112 -34.95 -9.87 18.05
CA TYR A 112 -33.69 -10.42 18.53
C TYR A 112 -32.52 -9.83 17.79
N LYS A 113 -31.40 -9.66 18.51
CA LYS A 113 -30.14 -9.28 17.88
C LYS A 113 -29.52 -10.47 17.15
N VAL A 114 -29.15 -10.26 15.91
CA VAL A 114 -28.47 -11.21 15.01
C VAL A 114 -27.07 -10.71 14.74
N TYR A 115 -26.12 -11.64 14.69
CA TYR A 115 -24.73 -11.38 14.39
C TYR A 115 -24.26 -12.32 13.28
N TYR A 116 -23.54 -11.78 12.33
CA TYR A 116 -22.63 -12.52 11.48
C TYR A 116 -21.22 -12.21 11.97
N LEU A 117 -20.47 -13.21 12.36
CA LEU A 117 -19.14 -13.06 12.97
C LEU A 117 -18.02 -13.55 12.05
N GLY A 118 -18.26 -13.54 10.74
CA GLY A 118 -17.29 -14.04 9.77
C GLY A 118 -17.04 -15.55 9.85
N LYS A 119 -16.13 -16.03 9.02
CA LYS A 119 -15.72 -17.45 9.00
C LYS A 119 -14.63 -17.77 10.01
N ASN A 120 -13.90 -16.77 10.50
CA ASN A 120 -12.83 -16.91 11.51
C ASN A 120 -13.34 -16.70 12.96
N SER A 121 -14.64 -16.85 13.18
CA SER A 121 -15.24 -16.67 14.48
C SER A 121 -14.80 -17.76 15.47
N SER A 122 -14.41 -17.37 16.68
CA SER A 122 -14.17 -18.26 17.82
C SER A 122 -15.44 -18.47 18.68
N GLY A 123 -16.62 -18.42 18.07
CA GLY A 123 -17.92 -18.64 18.70
C GLY A 123 -18.63 -17.36 19.11
N ASN A 124 -17.97 -16.40 19.73
CA ASN A 124 -18.57 -15.11 20.12
C ASN A 124 -17.74 -13.90 19.71
N SER A 125 -16.67 -14.11 18.95
CA SER A 125 -15.79 -13.03 18.50
C SER A 125 -15.38 -13.17 17.05
N VAL A 126 -15.06 -12.05 16.43
CA VAL A 126 -14.51 -11.93 15.07
C VAL A 126 -13.30 -11.00 15.12
N SER A 127 -12.27 -11.31 14.35
CA SER A 127 -11.10 -10.45 14.19
C SER A 127 -10.93 -10.02 12.75
N ILE A 128 -10.78 -8.72 12.51
CA ILE A 128 -10.24 -8.24 11.23
C ILE A 128 -8.79 -8.71 11.16
N SER A 129 -8.50 -9.56 10.18
CA SER A 129 -7.20 -10.22 10.05
C SER A 129 -6.13 -9.25 9.54
N THR A 130 -4.96 -9.27 10.17
CA THR A 130 -3.78 -8.55 9.68
C THR A 130 -3.14 -9.23 8.46
N ALA A 131 -3.53 -10.48 8.16
CA ALA A 131 -3.13 -11.23 6.98
C ALA A 131 -4.38 -11.70 6.23
N GLN A 132 -4.65 -11.09 5.08
CA GLN A 132 -5.79 -11.41 4.20
C GLN A 132 -5.30 -12.04 2.90
N SER A 133 -6.14 -12.81 2.20
CA SER A 133 -5.76 -13.48 0.96
C SER A 133 -6.91 -13.52 -0.01
N GLN A 134 -6.67 -13.03 -1.23
CA GLN A 134 -7.60 -13.04 -2.36
C GLN A 134 -6.98 -13.83 -3.52
N LYS A 135 -7.69 -14.83 -4.05
CA LYS A 135 -7.15 -15.77 -5.05
C LYS A 135 -7.38 -15.34 -6.50
N ALA A 136 -8.36 -14.47 -6.75
CA ALA A 136 -8.69 -14.00 -8.09
C ALA A 136 -9.08 -12.51 -8.05
N PRO A 137 -8.79 -11.75 -9.11
CA PRO A 137 -9.30 -10.38 -9.26
C PRO A 137 -10.82 -10.32 -9.14
N ASP A 138 -11.34 -9.17 -8.70
CA ASP A 138 -12.77 -8.90 -8.56
C ASP A 138 -13.56 -10.00 -7.81
N ASN A 139 -12.94 -10.57 -6.77
CA ASN A 139 -13.52 -11.64 -5.97
C ASN A 139 -13.40 -11.36 -4.49
N THR A 140 -14.54 -11.33 -3.79
CA THR A 140 -14.66 -10.99 -2.37
C THR A 140 -15.03 -12.17 -1.47
N ALA A 141 -14.96 -13.41 -1.97
CA ALA A 141 -15.27 -14.62 -1.20
C ALA A 141 -14.43 -14.78 0.09
N HIS A 142 -13.29 -14.11 0.15
CA HIS A 142 -12.40 -14.09 1.31
C HIS A 142 -12.88 -13.16 2.45
N PHE A 143 -13.89 -12.31 2.27
CA PHE A 143 -14.32 -11.33 3.27
C PHE A 143 -14.62 -11.98 4.62
N GLY A 144 -15.39 -13.06 4.62
CA GLY A 144 -15.69 -13.78 5.87
C GLY A 144 -14.46 -14.29 6.62
N THR A 145 -13.39 -14.70 5.91
CA THR A 145 -12.12 -15.10 6.52
C THR A 145 -11.20 -13.92 6.83
N ALA A 146 -11.38 -12.80 6.13
CA ALA A 146 -10.68 -11.55 6.41
C ALA A 146 -11.19 -10.83 7.67
N GLY A 147 -12.33 -11.29 8.23
CA GLY A 147 -12.92 -10.72 9.43
C GLY A 147 -14.05 -9.75 9.15
N ASP A 148 -14.72 -9.89 8.00
CA ASP A 148 -16.00 -9.21 7.79
C ASP A 148 -17.03 -9.70 8.79
N TYR A 149 -17.79 -8.77 9.36
CA TYR A 149 -18.82 -9.05 10.34
C TYR A 149 -19.98 -8.06 10.22
N GLY A 150 -21.15 -8.47 10.71
CA GLY A 150 -22.33 -7.63 10.64
C GLY A 150 -23.29 -7.87 11.80
N THR A 151 -24.18 -6.90 11.99
CA THR A 151 -25.23 -6.97 13.02
C THR A 151 -26.59 -6.66 12.41
N ALA A 152 -27.63 -7.20 13.03
CA ALA A 152 -29.02 -6.89 12.65
C ALA A 152 -29.95 -6.97 13.87
N THR A 153 -31.14 -6.43 13.70
CA THR A 153 -32.29 -6.74 14.56
C THR A 153 -33.31 -7.51 13.75
N ALA A 154 -33.48 -8.78 14.07
CA ALA A 154 -34.53 -9.61 13.46
C ALA A 154 -35.88 -9.31 14.09
N THR A 155 -36.91 -9.15 13.27
CA THR A 155 -38.29 -8.85 13.70
C THR A 155 -39.19 -10.03 13.38
N LYS A 156 -40.10 -10.35 14.32
CA LYS A 156 -41.04 -11.46 14.19
C LYS A 156 -42.04 -11.22 13.07
N VAL A 157 -42.22 -12.21 12.20
CA VAL A 157 -43.26 -12.20 11.18
C VAL A 157 -44.62 -12.56 11.81
N THR A 158 -45.61 -11.71 11.67
CA THR A 158 -46.93 -11.92 12.26
C THR A 158 -47.55 -13.24 11.79
N GLY A 159 -47.97 -14.07 12.78
CA GLY A 159 -48.60 -15.35 12.50
C GLY A 159 -47.65 -16.50 12.15
N LYS A 160 -46.32 -16.28 12.18
CA LYS A 160 -45.33 -17.30 11.86
C LYS A 160 -44.29 -17.47 13.00
N ASN A 161 -43.69 -18.67 13.12
CA ASN A 161 -42.50 -18.90 13.94
C ASN A 161 -41.25 -18.57 13.16
N GLN A 162 -41.18 -17.32 12.70
CA GLN A 162 -40.15 -16.81 11.78
C GLN A 162 -39.81 -15.38 12.13
N PHE A 163 -38.52 -15.04 11.97
CA PHE A 163 -37.99 -13.69 12.08
C PHE A 163 -37.30 -13.30 10.78
N GLU A 164 -37.39 -12.03 10.43
CA GLU A 164 -36.72 -11.46 9.24
C GLU A 164 -35.72 -10.40 9.67
N PHE A 165 -34.57 -10.33 9.00
CA PHE A 165 -33.52 -9.36 9.28
C PHE A 165 -32.76 -8.94 8.03
N VAL A 166 -32.21 -7.74 8.09
CA VAL A 166 -31.27 -7.17 7.12
C VAL A 166 -29.94 -6.96 7.86
N LEU A 167 -28.87 -7.60 7.41
CA LEU A 167 -27.54 -7.48 8.02
C LEU A 167 -26.90 -6.13 7.63
N GLU A 168 -26.36 -5.43 8.60
CA GLU A 168 -25.55 -4.23 8.40
C GLU A 168 -24.08 -4.59 8.67
N HIS A 169 -23.25 -4.47 7.64
CA HIS A 169 -21.82 -4.67 7.76
C HIS A 169 -21.17 -3.58 8.61
N GLN A 170 -20.24 -3.96 9.44
CA GLN A 170 -19.58 -3.05 10.37
C GLN A 170 -18.20 -2.58 9.90
N PRO A 171 -17.42 -3.38 9.14
CA PRO A 171 -16.14 -2.92 8.59
C PRO A 171 -16.28 -1.87 7.48
N ALA A 172 -15.17 -1.24 7.15
CA ALA A 172 -14.95 -0.52 5.90
C ALA A 172 -14.13 -1.39 4.93
N TYR A 173 -14.19 -1.08 3.63
CA TYR A 173 -13.54 -1.88 2.60
C TYR A 173 -12.71 -1.00 1.67
N LEU A 174 -11.48 -1.42 1.38
CA LEU A 174 -10.63 -0.79 0.37
C LEU A 174 -10.66 -1.62 -0.91
N VAL A 175 -10.85 -0.95 -2.05
CA VAL A 175 -10.91 -1.56 -3.38
C VAL A 175 -9.73 -1.04 -4.19
N PHE A 176 -8.63 -1.78 -4.18
CA PHE A 176 -7.43 -1.42 -4.92
C PHE A 176 -7.61 -1.70 -6.41
N GLN A 177 -7.34 -0.70 -7.22
CA GLN A 177 -7.43 -0.73 -8.67
C GLN A 177 -6.13 -0.18 -9.28
N PRO A 178 -5.01 -0.93 -9.16
CA PRO A 178 -3.75 -0.49 -9.72
C PRO A 178 -3.75 -0.54 -11.25
N TYR A 179 -3.02 0.38 -11.88
CA TYR A 179 -2.80 0.40 -13.32
C TYR A 179 -1.45 1.03 -13.65
N THR A 180 -0.95 0.82 -14.85
CA THR A 180 0.32 1.39 -15.29
C THR A 180 0.38 1.54 -16.81
N SER A 181 0.98 2.63 -17.28
CA SER A 181 1.37 2.81 -18.69
C SER A 181 2.80 2.35 -18.97
N ASN A 182 3.57 2.00 -17.95
CA ASN A 182 4.95 1.53 -18.08
C ASN A 182 4.97 0.11 -18.66
N THR A 183 5.53 -0.06 -19.85
CA THR A 183 5.56 -1.33 -20.58
C THR A 183 6.35 -2.43 -19.86
N ILE A 184 7.34 -2.08 -19.03
CA ILE A 184 8.07 -3.03 -18.17
C ILE A 184 7.11 -3.60 -17.11
N LEU A 185 6.38 -2.74 -16.43
CA LEU A 185 5.44 -3.13 -15.37
C LEU A 185 4.20 -3.87 -15.91
N GLN A 186 3.80 -3.65 -17.17
CA GLN A 186 2.68 -4.38 -17.78
C GLN A 186 2.94 -5.87 -17.95
N ASN A 187 4.19 -6.33 -17.86
CA ASN A 187 4.58 -7.74 -17.84
C ASN A 187 4.75 -8.29 -16.41
N CYS A 188 4.47 -7.48 -15.39
CA CYS A 188 4.63 -7.84 -13.99
C CYS A 188 3.28 -8.21 -13.34
N TYR A 189 3.36 -8.70 -12.11
CA TYR A 189 2.21 -9.18 -11.34
C TYR A 189 2.16 -8.48 -9.97
N LEU A 190 0.96 -8.08 -9.55
CA LEU A 190 0.67 -7.65 -8.19
C LEU A 190 0.62 -8.88 -7.29
N THR A 191 1.57 -9.03 -6.38
CA THR A 191 1.67 -10.20 -5.48
C THR A 191 1.07 -9.96 -4.11
N LYS A 192 1.10 -8.72 -3.64
CA LYS A 192 0.55 -8.28 -2.34
C LYS A 192 0.17 -6.80 -2.37
N VAL A 193 -0.78 -6.43 -1.53
CA VAL A 193 -1.02 -5.04 -1.12
C VAL A 193 -0.82 -4.95 0.39
N GLU A 194 0.12 -4.12 0.82
CA GLU A 194 0.41 -3.86 2.24
C GLU A 194 -0.11 -2.47 2.60
N VAL A 195 -0.97 -2.40 3.60
CA VAL A 195 -1.51 -1.13 4.12
C VAL A 195 -1.01 -0.92 5.53
N SER A 196 -0.35 0.20 5.77
CA SER A 196 0.03 0.68 7.11
C SER A 196 -0.72 1.96 7.44
N SER A 197 -1.08 2.14 8.71
CA SER A 197 -1.87 3.26 9.21
C SER A 197 -1.22 3.92 10.43
N ASP A 198 -1.56 5.17 10.70
CA ASP A 198 -1.20 5.90 11.91
C ASP A 198 -1.82 5.29 13.18
N ASN A 199 -2.97 4.62 13.04
CA ASN A 199 -3.69 3.94 14.12
C ASN A 199 -4.18 2.55 13.68
N ASP A 200 -4.85 1.81 14.57
CA ASP A 200 -5.28 0.44 14.29
C ASP A 200 -6.36 0.37 13.21
N ILE A 201 -6.11 -0.42 12.16
CA ILE A 201 -7.03 -0.78 11.06
C ILE A 201 -7.49 -2.24 11.16
N ALA A 202 -6.98 -3.00 12.13
CA ALA A 202 -7.42 -4.34 12.50
C ALA A 202 -7.70 -4.40 14.00
N GLU A 203 -8.78 -5.11 14.37
CA GLU A 203 -9.24 -5.23 15.74
C GLU A 203 -10.04 -6.52 15.92
N THR A 204 -10.17 -7.01 17.15
CA THR A 204 -11.07 -8.11 17.53
C THR A 204 -12.33 -7.54 18.17
N TYR A 205 -13.49 -8.05 17.79
CA TYR A 205 -14.79 -7.69 18.34
C TYR A 205 -15.44 -8.90 18.99
N THR A 206 -15.80 -8.77 20.27
CA THR A 206 -16.43 -9.85 21.04
C THR A 206 -17.83 -9.45 21.46
N VAL A 207 -18.81 -10.33 21.25
CA VAL A 207 -20.18 -10.12 21.70
C VAL A 207 -20.22 -10.19 23.24
N ASN A 208 -20.56 -9.09 23.90
CA ASN A 208 -20.74 -9.05 25.35
C ASN A 208 -21.93 -9.93 25.77
N ALA A 209 -21.67 -10.87 26.64
CA ALA A 209 -22.67 -11.84 27.06
C ALA A 209 -23.92 -11.18 27.72
N THR A 210 -23.75 -10.09 28.45
CA THR A 210 -24.85 -9.39 29.13
C THR A 210 -25.58 -8.42 28.21
N THR A 211 -24.86 -7.51 27.57
CA THR A 211 -25.48 -6.41 26.81
C THR A 211 -25.73 -6.75 25.33
N GLY A 212 -25.06 -7.77 24.79
CA GLY A 212 -25.06 -8.07 23.36
C GLY A 212 -24.38 -6.99 22.51
N ALA A 213 -23.61 -6.07 23.12
CA ALA A 213 -22.80 -5.12 22.37
C ALA A 213 -21.52 -5.79 21.89
N LEU A 214 -20.99 -5.34 20.75
CA LEU A 214 -19.65 -5.72 20.29
C LEU A 214 -18.63 -4.88 21.06
N VAL A 215 -17.70 -5.54 21.72
CA VAL A 215 -16.61 -4.91 22.47
C VAL A 215 -15.32 -5.12 21.73
N ALA A 216 -14.66 -4.02 21.40
CA ALA A 216 -13.41 -4.02 20.66
C ALA A 216 -12.21 -4.30 21.57
N SER A 217 -11.22 -5.02 21.05
CA SER A 217 -9.89 -5.21 21.66
C SER A 217 -8.80 -5.19 20.58
N ALA A 218 -7.65 -4.60 20.92
CA ALA A 218 -6.52 -4.49 20.01
C ALA A 218 -5.95 -5.87 19.63
N VAL A 219 -5.42 -5.97 18.42
CA VAL A 219 -4.66 -7.12 17.93
C VAL A 219 -3.19 -6.76 17.78
N THR A 220 -2.31 -7.75 17.82
CA THR A 220 -0.89 -7.54 17.55
C THR A 220 -0.71 -7.03 16.10
N ASN A 221 0.08 -5.97 15.92
CA ASN A 221 0.30 -5.31 14.63
C ASN A 221 -0.98 -4.77 13.97
N GLY A 222 -1.97 -4.35 14.76
CA GLY A 222 -3.25 -3.82 14.27
C GLY A 222 -3.17 -2.63 13.31
N LYS A 223 -2.02 -1.95 13.26
CA LYS A 223 -1.75 -0.83 12.34
C LYS A 223 -1.33 -1.25 10.93
N GLN A 224 -1.20 -2.54 10.65
CA GLN A 224 -0.80 -3.05 9.35
C GLN A 224 -1.65 -4.24 8.93
N ILE A 225 -2.07 -4.24 7.66
CA ILE A 225 -2.72 -5.38 7.01
C ILE A 225 -1.99 -5.70 5.71
N VAL A 226 -1.73 -6.98 5.48
CA VAL A 226 -1.17 -7.49 4.21
C VAL A 226 -2.20 -8.35 3.52
N LEU A 227 -2.60 -7.95 2.31
CA LEU A 227 -3.45 -8.72 1.41
C LEU A 227 -2.58 -9.44 0.38
N THR A 228 -2.54 -10.76 0.39
CA THR A 228 -1.93 -11.57 -0.66
C THR A 228 -2.87 -11.67 -1.86
N THR A 229 -2.38 -11.33 -3.07
CA THR A 229 -3.16 -11.28 -4.31
C THR A 229 -2.71 -12.35 -5.29
N LYS A 230 -2.72 -13.62 -4.87
CA LYS A 230 -2.35 -14.78 -5.70
C LYS A 230 -3.07 -16.04 -5.27
N ASP A 231 -3.22 -16.98 -6.17
CA ASP A 231 -3.66 -18.33 -5.88
C ASP A 231 -2.47 -19.31 -5.96
N PRO A 232 -2.04 -19.92 -4.84
CA PRO A 232 -0.90 -20.83 -4.82
C PRO A 232 -1.19 -22.19 -5.48
N ALA A 233 -2.41 -22.45 -5.96
CA ALA A 233 -2.75 -23.70 -6.63
C ALA A 233 -1.95 -23.85 -7.93
N SER A 234 -1.34 -25.01 -8.13
CA SER A 234 -0.60 -25.32 -9.35
C SER A 234 -1.51 -25.22 -10.58
N GLY A 235 -1.08 -24.48 -11.61
CA GLY A 235 -1.84 -24.25 -12.84
C GLY A 235 -2.88 -23.12 -12.75
N SER A 236 -3.01 -22.44 -11.61
CA SER A 236 -3.85 -21.24 -11.52
C SER A 236 -3.32 -20.13 -12.40
N SER A 237 -4.22 -19.42 -13.11
CA SER A 237 -3.88 -18.20 -13.87
C SER A 237 -3.32 -17.08 -12.98
N ASN A 238 -3.62 -17.11 -11.68
CA ASN A 238 -3.17 -16.13 -10.70
C ASN A 238 -2.02 -16.65 -9.81
N TYR A 239 -1.32 -17.69 -10.23
CA TYR A 239 -0.19 -18.27 -9.47
C TYR A 239 0.92 -17.26 -9.18
N ASN A 240 1.25 -16.40 -10.14
CA ASN A 240 2.26 -15.36 -10.00
C ASN A 240 1.75 -14.08 -9.34
N GLY A 241 0.44 -13.91 -9.20
CA GLY A 241 -0.23 -12.70 -8.73
C GLY A 241 -1.27 -12.20 -9.72
N PHE A 242 -1.87 -11.05 -9.44
CA PHE A 242 -2.81 -10.41 -10.35
C PHE A 242 -2.06 -9.64 -11.45
N PRO A 243 -2.48 -9.72 -12.72
CA PRO A 243 -1.76 -9.08 -13.82
C PRO A 243 -1.86 -7.55 -13.77
N LEU A 244 -0.82 -6.86 -14.24
CA LEU A 244 -0.79 -5.39 -14.36
C LEU A 244 -0.91 -4.92 -15.82
N THR A 245 -1.63 -5.66 -16.65
CA THR A 245 -1.76 -5.41 -18.11
C THR A 245 -2.59 -4.18 -18.47
N ASN A 246 -3.25 -3.54 -17.51
CA ASN A 246 -4.18 -2.43 -17.71
C ASN A 246 -3.49 -1.07 -17.58
N SER A 247 -3.76 -0.17 -18.52
CA SER A 247 -3.31 1.23 -18.50
C SER A 247 -4.30 2.20 -17.82
N ALA A 248 -5.46 1.69 -17.38
CA ALA A 248 -6.47 2.41 -16.62
C ALA A 248 -7.03 1.51 -15.52
N ALA A 249 -7.60 2.10 -14.47
CA ALA A 249 -8.18 1.37 -13.34
C ALA A 249 -9.24 0.37 -13.80
N SER A 250 -9.13 -0.89 -13.36
CA SER A 250 -10.02 -1.99 -13.74
C SER A 250 -10.12 -3.01 -12.61
N VAL A 251 -11.31 -3.17 -12.03
CA VAL A 251 -11.53 -4.20 -11.01
C VAL A 251 -11.43 -5.60 -11.58
N THR A 252 -11.89 -5.81 -12.82
CA THR A 252 -11.89 -7.12 -13.48
C THR A 252 -10.49 -7.62 -13.81
N THR A 253 -9.53 -6.70 -14.04
CA THR A 253 -8.14 -7.08 -14.37
C THR A 253 -7.34 -7.46 -13.12
N ASN A 254 -7.41 -6.63 -12.07
CA ASN A 254 -6.60 -6.81 -10.87
C ASN A 254 -7.23 -6.23 -9.60
N GLY A 255 -8.55 -6.04 -9.58
CA GLY A 255 -9.26 -5.52 -8.41
C GLY A 255 -8.99 -6.38 -7.17
N ALA A 256 -8.41 -5.73 -6.14
CA ALA A 256 -8.05 -6.37 -4.88
C ALA A 256 -8.80 -5.70 -3.72
N TYR A 257 -9.31 -6.49 -2.78
CA TYR A 257 -10.22 -6.04 -1.75
C TYR A 257 -9.69 -6.33 -0.35
N MET A 258 -9.74 -5.35 0.54
CA MET A 258 -9.28 -5.47 1.92
C MET A 258 -10.35 -5.02 2.90
N VAL A 259 -10.56 -5.81 3.93
CA VAL A 259 -11.43 -5.48 5.08
C VAL A 259 -10.61 -4.71 6.10
N ILE A 260 -11.09 -3.54 6.54
CA ILE A 260 -10.43 -2.72 7.55
C ILE A 260 -11.41 -2.27 8.64
N LYS A 261 -10.89 -1.95 9.82
CA LYS A 261 -11.64 -1.24 10.87
C LYS A 261 -12.05 0.14 10.35
N PRO A 262 -13.34 0.55 10.53
CA PRO A 262 -13.75 1.91 10.23
C PRO A 262 -13.11 2.91 11.19
N GLY A 263 -12.91 4.13 10.72
CA GLY A 263 -12.28 5.21 11.49
C GLY A 263 -11.65 6.27 10.59
N THR A 264 -11.01 7.24 11.21
CA THR A 264 -10.18 8.20 10.46
C THR A 264 -8.75 7.72 10.47
N HIS A 265 -8.18 7.49 9.28
CA HIS A 265 -6.87 6.92 9.09
C HIS A 265 -6.04 7.72 8.09
N ILE A 266 -4.72 7.77 8.31
CA ILE A 266 -3.71 8.14 7.31
C ILE A 266 -3.11 6.84 6.81
N LEU A 267 -3.27 6.54 5.52
CA LEU A 267 -2.85 5.27 4.96
C LEU A 267 -1.61 5.40 4.09
N ARG A 268 -0.65 4.51 4.28
CA ARG A 268 0.41 4.23 3.35
C ARG A 268 0.17 2.85 2.75
N VAL A 269 0.06 2.80 1.41
CA VAL A 269 -0.19 1.57 0.65
C VAL A 269 1.04 1.23 -0.17
N ARG A 270 1.58 0.03 0.02
CA ARG A 270 2.67 -0.53 -0.76
C ARG A 270 2.13 -1.64 -1.67
N TYR A 271 2.22 -1.43 -2.95
CA TYR A 271 1.89 -2.42 -3.98
C TYR A 271 3.15 -3.23 -4.28
N TRP A 272 3.13 -4.52 -3.94
CA TRP A 272 4.24 -5.43 -4.22
C TRP A 272 4.11 -5.96 -5.64
N VAL A 273 5.09 -5.64 -6.47
CA VAL A 273 5.12 -5.96 -7.90
C VAL A 273 6.29 -6.88 -8.18
N LYS A 274 6.03 -7.95 -8.93
CA LYS A 274 7.02 -8.95 -9.31
C LYS A 274 7.16 -9.05 -10.82
N ASP A 275 8.38 -8.90 -11.30
CA ASP A 275 8.81 -9.33 -12.64
C ASP A 275 9.24 -10.80 -12.57
N VAL A 276 8.49 -11.68 -13.24
CA VAL A 276 8.79 -13.12 -13.22
C VAL A 276 10.01 -13.45 -14.07
N ALA A 277 10.28 -12.67 -15.13
CA ALA A 277 11.39 -12.92 -16.04
C ALA A 277 12.76 -12.65 -15.38
N THR A 278 12.86 -11.58 -14.60
CA THR A 278 14.10 -11.22 -13.89
C THR A 278 14.14 -11.72 -12.44
N GLY A 279 13.00 -12.12 -11.89
CA GLY A 279 12.85 -12.44 -10.48
C GLY A 279 12.82 -11.23 -9.56
N THR A 280 12.89 -10.01 -10.09
CA THR A 280 12.83 -8.77 -9.30
C THR A 280 11.45 -8.62 -8.68
N GLU A 281 11.38 -8.50 -7.36
CA GLU A 281 10.17 -8.18 -6.60
C GLU A 281 10.45 -7.01 -5.67
N GLY A 282 9.57 -6.00 -5.70
CA GLY A 282 9.68 -4.83 -4.85
C GLY A 282 8.36 -4.09 -4.75
N THR A 283 8.39 -2.87 -4.22
CA THR A 283 7.19 -2.11 -3.89
C THR A 283 7.11 -0.79 -4.65
N ILE A 284 5.87 -0.34 -4.84
CA ILE A 284 5.54 1.02 -5.26
C ILE A 284 4.65 1.60 -4.18
N THR A 285 5.11 2.67 -3.53
CA THR A 285 4.46 3.26 -2.36
C THR A 285 3.54 4.41 -2.77
N LYS A 286 2.31 4.42 -2.22
CA LYS A 286 1.35 5.53 -2.30
C LYS A 286 0.91 5.92 -0.89
N THR A 287 0.83 7.22 -0.63
CA THR A 287 0.34 7.76 0.64
C THR A 287 -0.99 8.47 0.42
N TYR A 288 -1.90 8.31 1.37
CA TYR A 288 -3.22 8.93 1.37
C TYR A 288 -3.36 9.78 2.63
N THR A 289 -3.85 11.00 2.47
CA THR A 289 -4.10 11.93 3.58
C THR A 289 -5.18 11.40 4.52
N SER A 290 -5.27 12.00 5.70
CA SER A 290 -6.30 11.67 6.70
C SER A 290 -7.69 11.64 6.07
N THR A 291 -8.34 10.49 6.15
CA THR A 291 -9.65 10.23 5.53
C THR A 291 -10.51 9.41 6.49
N ALA A 292 -11.79 9.76 6.57
CA ALA A 292 -12.78 8.99 7.33
C ALA A 292 -13.27 7.80 6.49
N TYR A 293 -13.04 6.58 6.99
CA TYR A 293 -13.50 5.33 6.40
C TYR A 293 -14.71 4.86 7.22
N ALA A 294 -15.91 5.05 6.67
CA ALA A 294 -17.16 4.74 7.35
C ALA A 294 -17.46 3.24 7.32
N SER A 295 -18.17 2.73 8.34
CA SER A 295 -18.76 1.38 8.33
C SER A 295 -19.64 1.17 7.09
N ASN A 296 -19.75 -0.07 6.65
CA ASN A 296 -20.62 -0.47 5.55
C ASN A 296 -20.38 0.35 4.27
N THR A 297 -19.10 0.67 3.98
CA THR A 297 -18.73 1.55 2.88
C THR A 297 -17.45 1.05 2.23
N TYR A 298 -17.39 1.04 0.90
CA TYR A 298 -16.15 0.75 0.18
C TYR A 298 -15.56 2.01 -0.48
N TYR A 299 -14.26 2.02 -0.59
CA TYR A 299 -13.46 3.14 -1.08
C TYR A 299 -12.57 2.71 -2.23
N ASP A 300 -12.77 3.33 -3.39
CA ASP A 300 -11.93 3.11 -4.56
C ASP A 300 -10.53 3.68 -4.35
N MET A 301 -9.54 2.80 -4.35
CA MET A 301 -8.12 3.10 -4.23
C MET A 301 -7.44 2.95 -5.61
N LYS A 302 -7.77 3.86 -6.53
CA LYS A 302 -7.14 3.89 -7.85
C LYS A 302 -5.70 4.35 -7.71
N ALA A 303 -4.75 3.59 -8.27
CA ALA A 303 -3.33 3.89 -8.17
C ALA A 303 -2.65 3.71 -9.52
N ASP A 304 -2.06 4.80 -10.03
CA ASP A 304 -1.08 4.73 -11.09
C ASP A 304 0.23 4.19 -10.50
N LEU A 305 0.62 2.99 -10.93
CA LEU A 305 1.83 2.31 -10.48
C LEU A 305 3.05 2.64 -11.35
N ASN A 306 2.97 3.66 -12.20
CA ASN A 306 4.16 4.09 -12.92
C ASN A 306 5.26 4.42 -11.90
N VAL A 307 6.37 3.68 -12.02
CA VAL A 307 7.59 3.94 -11.25
C VAL A 307 8.26 5.19 -11.83
N LYS A 308 9.00 5.91 -10.98
CA LYS A 308 9.83 6.99 -11.46
C LYS A 308 10.96 6.39 -12.29
N ASP A 309 11.07 6.86 -13.53
CA ASP A 309 12.22 6.60 -14.36
C ASP A 309 13.28 7.67 -14.07
N TYR A 310 14.44 7.22 -13.65
CA TYR A 310 15.60 8.06 -13.46
C TYR A 310 16.47 7.87 -14.70
N ASP A 311 16.25 8.73 -15.69
CA ASP A 311 17.03 8.70 -16.93
C ASP A 311 18.54 8.59 -16.66
N GLY A 312 19.29 8.05 -17.59
CA GLY A 312 20.73 7.86 -17.46
C GLY A 312 21.55 9.11 -17.75
N ASP A 313 20.95 10.29 -17.92
CA ASP A 313 21.60 11.51 -18.38
C ASP A 313 21.92 12.53 -17.28
N HIS A 314 21.66 12.22 -16.02
CA HIS A 314 21.99 13.08 -14.87
C HIS A 314 23.22 12.62 -14.08
N TYR A 315 24.10 11.80 -14.68
CA TYR A 315 25.42 11.52 -14.12
C TYR A 315 26.41 12.52 -14.69
N TYR A 316 27.15 13.19 -13.83
CA TYR A 316 28.15 14.19 -14.19
C TYR A 316 29.47 13.92 -13.47
N MET A 317 30.60 14.18 -14.12
CA MET A 317 31.80 14.54 -13.38
C MET A 317 31.52 15.83 -12.61
N TRP A 318 32.16 16.05 -11.49
CA TRP A 318 31.81 17.19 -10.64
C TRP A 318 31.81 18.52 -11.41
N ASP A 319 30.66 19.17 -11.39
CA ASP A 319 30.43 20.49 -12.00
C ASP A 319 30.84 20.59 -13.48
N ALA A 320 30.77 19.48 -14.23
CA ALA A 320 30.97 19.47 -15.66
C ALA A 320 29.87 20.26 -16.38
N GLN A 321 30.13 20.75 -17.60
CA GLN A 321 29.15 21.46 -18.44
C GLN A 321 28.12 20.50 -19.05
N GLU A 322 28.57 19.29 -19.41
CA GLU A 322 27.75 18.25 -20.03
C GLU A 322 27.73 16.98 -19.16
N GLN A 323 26.68 16.19 -19.30
CA GLN A 323 26.55 14.93 -18.58
C GLN A 323 27.58 13.89 -19.05
N TYR A 324 27.88 12.90 -18.18
CA TYR A 324 28.99 11.96 -18.30
C TYR A 324 29.05 11.21 -19.64
N TRP A 325 27.89 10.86 -20.20
CA TRP A 325 27.74 10.10 -21.44
C TRP A 325 27.15 10.93 -22.59
N LYS A 326 27.21 12.28 -22.54
CA LYS A 326 26.65 13.14 -23.57
C LYS A 326 27.15 12.76 -24.98
N GLY A 327 26.18 12.54 -25.90
CA GLY A 327 26.44 12.08 -27.26
C GLY A 327 26.68 10.56 -27.38
N HIS A 328 26.73 9.85 -26.27
CA HIS A 328 26.97 8.40 -26.14
C HIS A 328 25.94 7.70 -25.22
N GLU A 329 24.78 8.34 -25.00
CA GLU A 329 23.76 7.84 -24.12
C GLU A 329 23.21 6.48 -24.59
N TRP A 330 22.69 5.69 -23.69
CA TRP A 330 22.19 4.33 -23.93
C TRP A 330 21.06 4.26 -24.98
N TRP A 331 20.38 5.37 -25.24
CA TRP A 331 19.34 5.49 -26.27
C TRP A 331 19.85 6.09 -27.59
N SER A 332 21.08 6.60 -27.64
CA SER A 332 21.63 7.26 -28.81
C SER A 332 22.09 6.25 -29.87
N ALA A 333 22.30 6.72 -31.13
CA ALA A 333 22.83 5.86 -32.18
C ALA A 333 24.28 5.41 -31.90
N ASN A 334 25.06 6.25 -31.21
CA ASN A 334 26.45 5.98 -30.80
C ASN A 334 26.54 5.59 -29.32
N LYS A 335 25.65 4.72 -28.86
CA LYS A 335 25.56 4.33 -27.46
C LYS A 335 26.78 3.57 -26.97
N ASP A 336 27.44 4.16 -25.98
CA ASP A 336 28.55 3.56 -25.25
C ASP A 336 28.25 3.43 -23.75
N GLN A 337 27.22 4.13 -23.27
CA GLN A 337 26.84 4.15 -21.85
C GLN A 337 26.53 2.74 -21.34
N PRO A 338 27.30 2.22 -20.35
CA PRO A 338 26.99 0.96 -19.67
C PRO A 338 25.72 1.10 -18.84
N VAL A 339 24.76 0.19 -19.02
CA VAL A 339 23.45 0.21 -18.36
C VAL A 339 23.28 -0.81 -17.23
N LEU A 340 24.17 -1.81 -17.18
CA LEU A 340 24.13 -2.86 -16.17
C LEU A 340 25.26 -2.66 -15.14
N ASN A 341 25.00 -3.12 -13.91
CA ASN A 341 26.00 -3.07 -12.85
C ASN A 341 27.28 -3.78 -13.25
N TYR A 342 28.43 -3.15 -13.02
CA TYR A 342 29.79 -3.57 -13.39
C TYR A 342 30.09 -3.63 -14.91
N ALA A 343 29.15 -3.29 -15.78
CA ALA A 343 29.48 -3.08 -17.18
C ALA A 343 30.33 -1.80 -17.34
N SER A 344 31.26 -1.78 -18.30
CA SER A 344 32.19 -0.65 -18.49
C SER A 344 32.40 -0.31 -19.97
N ASN A 345 32.71 0.95 -20.23
CA ASN A 345 33.14 1.45 -21.54
C ASN A 345 34.17 2.57 -21.36
N GLY A 346 35.21 2.56 -22.19
CA GLY A 346 36.33 3.52 -22.11
C GLY A 346 36.07 4.89 -22.76
N ASN A 347 34.87 5.15 -23.33
CA ASN A 347 34.57 6.37 -24.08
C ASN A 347 33.98 7.52 -23.21
N TYR A 348 34.49 7.64 -21.98
CA TYR A 348 34.22 8.77 -21.10
C TYR A 348 35.26 9.89 -21.28
N ALA A 349 34.96 11.10 -20.81
CA ALA A 349 35.87 12.26 -20.87
C ALA A 349 37.17 12.03 -20.07
N LYS A 350 38.33 12.42 -20.63
CA LYS A 350 39.66 12.21 -20.04
C LYS A 350 40.46 13.47 -19.84
N SER A 351 39.94 14.61 -20.28
CA SER A 351 40.60 15.91 -20.14
C SER A 351 39.62 17.06 -20.25
N ASN A 352 40.02 18.24 -19.83
CA ASN A 352 39.22 19.47 -19.87
C ASN A 352 38.96 20.03 -21.28
N ALA A 353 39.48 19.40 -22.32
CA ALA A 353 39.08 19.68 -23.70
C ALA A 353 37.69 19.12 -24.05
N ASP A 354 37.17 18.21 -23.24
CA ASP A 354 35.83 17.62 -23.37
C ASP A 354 34.87 18.31 -22.37
N PRO A 355 33.72 18.87 -22.80
CA PRO A 355 32.78 19.54 -21.89
C PRO A 355 32.13 18.60 -20.84
N ARG A 356 32.25 17.30 -21.01
CA ARG A 356 31.84 16.27 -20.02
C ARG A 356 32.81 16.11 -18.86
N TYR A 357 34.04 16.71 -18.98
CA TYR A 357 35.07 16.63 -17.95
C TYR A 357 34.77 17.57 -16.80
N ASN A 358 35.22 17.20 -15.61
CA ASN A 358 34.97 17.94 -14.38
C ASN A 358 35.49 19.39 -14.43
N ASN A 359 34.87 20.24 -13.63
CA ASN A 359 35.36 21.58 -13.35
C ASN A 359 36.66 21.49 -12.50
N GLU A 360 37.79 21.92 -13.09
CA GLU A 360 39.11 21.89 -12.47
C GLU A 360 39.42 23.13 -11.61
N SER A 361 38.48 24.11 -11.53
CA SER A 361 38.68 25.31 -10.71
C SER A 361 38.97 24.92 -9.25
N TYR A 362 40.07 25.46 -8.75
CA TYR A 362 40.50 25.26 -7.38
C TYR A 362 41.18 26.53 -6.84
N PRO A 363 40.55 27.23 -5.89
CA PRO A 363 41.06 28.53 -5.42
C PRO A 363 42.22 28.45 -4.43
N GLY A 364 42.58 27.23 -3.99
CA GLY A 364 43.62 26.99 -2.96
C GLY A 364 43.04 26.51 -1.65
N LYS A 365 43.92 26.21 -0.69
CA LYS A 365 43.54 25.67 0.62
C LYS A 365 42.71 26.66 1.43
N ASN A 366 41.69 26.14 2.14
CA ASN A 366 40.83 26.88 3.04
C ASN A 366 40.00 27.98 2.34
N ILE A 367 39.84 27.91 1.03
CA ILE A 367 39.02 28.85 0.25
C ILE A 367 37.85 28.07 -0.34
N SER A 368 36.64 28.59 -0.15
CA SER A 368 35.43 28.03 -0.74
C SER A 368 35.54 27.96 -2.26
N ASN A 369 35.18 26.81 -2.83
CA ASN A 369 35.14 26.58 -4.24
C ASN A 369 33.75 26.08 -4.65
N PRO A 370 32.74 26.98 -4.78
CA PRO A 370 31.40 26.59 -5.18
C PRO A 370 31.36 26.17 -6.64
N ALA A 371 30.47 25.24 -6.97
CA ALA A 371 30.15 24.87 -8.33
C ALA A 371 29.52 26.04 -9.11
N ILE A 372 29.76 26.10 -10.41
CA ILE A 372 29.25 27.16 -11.30
C ILE A 372 28.49 26.64 -12.53
N HIS A 373 28.47 25.31 -12.75
CA HIS A 373 27.81 24.63 -13.88
C HIS A 373 26.71 23.66 -13.37
N SER A 374 26.88 22.38 -13.63
CA SER A 374 25.86 21.36 -13.33
C SER A 374 25.55 21.18 -11.83
N CYS A 375 26.50 21.45 -10.95
CA CYS A 375 26.33 21.28 -9.52
C CYS A 375 25.95 22.56 -8.76
N LYS A 376 25.83 23.73 -9.42
CA LYS A 376 25.69 25.05 -8.78
C LYS A 376 24.46 25.19 -7.85
N ASP A 377 23.37 24.55 -8.21
CA ASP A 377 22.08 24.66 -7.49
C ASP A 377 21.85 23.52 -6.49
N LEU A 378 22.84 22.64 -6.29
CA LEU A 378 22.78 21.54 -5.33
C LEU A 378 23.01 22.02 -3.90
N PRO A 379 22.54 21.28 -2.88
CA PRO A 379 22.96 21.50 -1.50
C PRO A 379 24.49 21.51 -1.39
N ASN A 380 25.04 22.41 -0.60
CA ASN A 380 26.47 22.43 -0.30
C ASN A 380 26.85 21.38 0.75
N ALA A 381 28.14 21.21 1.03
CA ALA A 381 28.63 20.20 1.97
C ALA A 381 28.05 20.38 3.40
N ASN A 382 27.87 21.65 3.86
CA ASN A 382 27.27 21.89 5.17
C ASN A 382 25.81 21.42 5.21
N GLU A 383 25.02 21.79 4.19
CA GLU A 383 23.62 21.37 4.07
C GLU A 383 23.49 19.84 4.04
N MET A 384 24.36 19.14 3.29
CA MET A 384 24.36 17.68 3.22
C MET A 384 24.69 17.03 4.58
N SER A 385 25.53 17.64 5.40
CA SER A 385 25.85 17.12 6.73
C SER A 385 24.63 17.04 7.66
N TRP A 386 23.67 17.96 7.51
CA TRP A 386 22.43 17.96 8.27
C TRP A 386 21.51 16.82 7.88
N TYR A 387 21.39 16.50 6.59
CA TYR A 387 20.67 15.29 6.14
C TYR A 387 21.28 14.01 6.70
N VAL A 388 22.62 13.92 6.73
CA VAL A 388 23.32 12.76 7.27
C VAL A 388 23.08 12.58 8.76
N MET A 389 23.19 13.66 9.55
CA MET A 389 23.17 13.59 11.03
C MET A 389 21.76 13.70 11.62
N TYR A 390 20.86 14.48 11.01
CA TYR A 390 19.53 14.77 11.53
C TYR A 390 18.39 14.41 10.58
N GLY A 391 18.68 13.98 9.37
CA GLY A 391 17.71 13.60 8.35
C GLY A 391 16.95 12.31 8.62
N ASP A 392 17.19 11.64 9.76
CA ASP A 392 16.60 10.34 10.12
C ASP A 392 16.63 9.36 8.93
N PRO A 393 17.81 9.05 8.40
CA PRO A 393 17.96 8.23 7.20
C PRO A 393 17.41 6.81 7.43
N ARG A 394 16.59 6.33 6.49
CA ARG A 394 15.93 5.01 6.55
C ARG A 394 16.09 4.28 5.23
N TRP A 395 16.76 3.14 5.25
CA TRP A 395 16.96 2.31 4.08
C TRP A 395 15.69 1.56 3.70
N ASP A 396 15.21 1.77 2.46
CA ASP A 396 14.15 0.98 1.85
C ASP A 396 14.73 0.08 0.77
N LYS A 397 14.84 -1.19 1.07
CA LYS A 397 15.41 -2.20 0.15
C LYS A 397 14.44 -2.63 -0.96
N ASP A 398 13.17 -2.25 -0.88
CA ASP A 398 12.11 -2.81 -1.70
C ASP A 398 11.46 -1.82 -2.67
N GLU A 399 11.60 -0.48 -2.47
CA GLU A 399 10.99 0.51 -3.36
C GLU A 399 11.56 0.42 -4.78
N LEU A 400 10.66 0.25 -5.76
CA LEU A 400 10.98 0.06 -7.16
C LEU A 400 11.18 1.39 -7.89
N TRP A 401 12.12 1.38 -8.83
CA TRP A 401 12.37 2.46 -9.77
C TRP A 401 13.01 1.90 -11.05
N THR A 402 13.01 2.67 -12.14
CA THR A 402 13.66 2.29 -13.40
C THR A 402 14.77 3.28 -13.74
N THR A 403 15.77 2.80 -14.42
CA THR A 403 16.78 3.61 -15.11
C THR A 403 17.34 2.84 -16.30
N MET A 404 17.66 3.55 -17.38
CA MET A 404 18.31 2.96 -18.55
C MET A 404 17.62 1.68 -19.07
N GLY A 405 16.29 1.67 -19.06
CA GLY A 405 15.47 0.54 -19.56
C GLY A 405 15.36 -0.67 -18.65
N HIS A 406 15.85 -0.61 -17.40
CA HIS A 406 15.86 -1.72 -16.45
C HIS A 406 15.12 -1.39 -15.15
N LEU A 407 14.51 -2.42 -14.53
CA LEU A 407 13.87 -2.33 -13.22
C LEU A 407 14.88 -2.60 -12.11
N TYR A 408 14.95 -1.68 -11.16
CA TYR A 408 15.80 -1.74 -9.96
C TYR A 408 14.97 -1.48 -8.70
N LYS A 409 15.60 -1.63 -7.55
CA LYS A 409 15.00 -1.32 -6.25
C LYS A 409 16.04 -0.88 -5.23
N GLY A 410 15.56 -0.24 -4.17
CA GLY A 410 16.39 0.19 -3.05
C GLY A 410 16.73 1.67 -3.09
N GLY A 411 16.84 2.28 -1.92
CA GLY A 411 17.19 3.68 -1.72
C GLY A 411 17.02 4.12 -0.28
N MET A 412 17.20 5.41 -0.05
CA MET A 412 17.20 6.00 1.29
C MET A 412 16.13 7.09 1.39
N TRP A 413 15.33 7.01 2.43
CA TRP A 413 14.42 8.08 2.85
C TRP A 413 15.15 9.05 3.76
N PHE A 414 14.94 10.35 3.56
CA PHE A 414 15.45 11.44 4.39
C PHE A 414 14.33 12.42 4.74
N LYS A 415 14.37 13.02 5.91
CA LYS A 415 13.53 14.18 6.22
C LYS A 415 13.78 15.30 5.23
N LYS A 416 12.71 15.98 4.84
CA LYS A 416 12.74 17.15 3.96
C LYS A 416 13.47 18.32 4.60
N LYS A 417 14.07 19.18 3.76
CA LYS A 417 14.69 20.45 4.17
C LYS A 417 13.79 21.27 5.07
N SER A 418 12.53 21.43 4.70
CA SER A 418 11.53 22.19 5.46
C SER A 418 11.32 21.65 6.87
N VAL A 419 11.37 20.32 7.04
CA VAL A 419 11.26 19.68 8.36
C VAL A 419 12.50 19.94 9.19
N LEU A 420 13.70 19.73 8.61
CA LEU A 420 14.97 20.00 9.28
C LEU A 420 15.09 21.47 9.72
N GLN A 421 14.64 22.40 8.87
CA GLN A 421 14.59 23.83 9.21
C GLN A 421 13.65 24.11 10.38
N ALA A 422 12.47 23.50 10.41
CA ALA A 422 11.51 23.66 11.50
C ALA A 422 12.03 23.07 12.83
N GLU A 423 12.85 22.01 12.75
CA GLU A 423 13.51 21.39 13.90
C GLU A 423 14.79 22.14 14.34
N GLY A 424 15.24 23.17 13.63
CA GLY A 424 16.47 23.90 13.90
C GLY A 424 17.75 23.15 13.50
N HIS A 425 17.63 22.14 12.63
CA HIS A 425 18.70 21.26 12.18
C HIS A 425 19.03 21.44 10.70
N TYR A 426 19.16 22.67 10.25
CA TYR A 426 19.56 22.98 8.88
C TYR A 426 20.24 24.35 8.77
N ASN A 427 21.44 24.35 8.22
CA ASN A 427 22.20 25.57 8.00
C ASN A 427 23.10 25.42 6.75
N ALA A 428 23.13 26.43 5.89
CA ALA A 428 23.97 26.43 4.70
C ALA A 428 25.41 26.90 4.97
N GLU A 429 25.61 27.65 6.06
CA GLU A 429 26.91 28.27 6.37
C GLU A 429 27.75 27.40 7.31
N ILE A 430 27.12 26.54 8.11
CA ILE A 430 27.77 25.73 9.15
C ILE A 430 27.23 24.32 9.08
N SER A 431 28.12 23.32 9.20
CA SER A 431 27.78 21.90 9.21
C SER A 431 27.10 21.46 10.50
N ALA A 432 26.72 20.19 10.55
CA ALA A 432 25.93 19.59 11.62
C ALA A 432 26.59 19.60 13.03
N ASP A 433 27.88 19.94 13.15
CA ASP A 433 28.55 20.17 14.43
C ASP A 433 28.30 21.57 15.02
N GLY A 434 27.62 22.44 14.29
CA GLY A 434 27.29 23.81 14.69
C GLY A 434 28.47 24.80 14.67
N THR A 435 29.64 24.40 14.16
CA THR A 435 30.87 25.21 14.22
C THR A 435 31.69 25.22 12.94
N THR A 436 31.70 24.15 12.16
CA THR A 436 32.59 23.98 11.02
C THR A 436 31.93 24.35 9.70
N ASP A 437 32.55 25.23 8.93
CA ASP A 437 32.21 25.42 7.50
C ASP A 437 33.06 24.48 6.63
N MET A 438 32.44 23.42 6.13
CA MET A 438 33.10 22.40 5.30
C MET A 438 33.59 22.93 3.97
N ARG A 439 33.12 24.10 3.52
CA ARG A 439 33.60 24.74 2.27
C ARG A 439 35.01 25.33 2.41
N THR A 440 35.42 25.60 3.64
CA THR A 440 36.73 26.22 3.93
C THR A 440 37.63 25.31 4.79
N LYS A 441 37.04 24.40 5.56
CA LYS A 441 37.74 23.47 6.43
C LYS A 441 37.31 22.03 6.13
N PRO A 442 38.25 21.10 5.81
CA PRO A 442 37.90 19.72 5.49
C PRO A 442 37.27 19.03 6.69
N GLN A 443 36.12 18.44 6.48
CA GLN A 443 35.36 17.64 7.43
C GLN A 443 34.52 16.59 6.70
N SER A 444 34.19 15.48 7.36
CA SER A 444 33.25 14.48 6.87
C SER A 444 32.35 14.02 8.00
N TYR A 445 31.15 13.58 7.65
CA TYR A 445 30.18 13.02 8.58
C TYR A 445 29.72 11.67 8.10
N THR A 446 29.50 10.77 9.05
CA THR A 446 29.00 9.42 8.80
C THR A 446 27.99 9.05 9.86
N ASN A 447 26.85 8.49 9.44
CA ASN A 447 25.84 7.91 10.29
C ASN A 447 25.72 6.43 9.95
N GLU A 448 26.03 5.57 10.94
CA GLU A 448 25.94 4.10 10.87
C GLU A 448 24.99 3.58 11.96
N SER A 449 24.06 4.41 12.42
CA SER A 449 23.10 4.02 13.45
C SER A 449 22.28 2.81 13.00
N SER A 450 21.99 1.92 13.94
CA SER A 450 21.16 0.74 13.69
C SER A 450 19.75 1.12 13.20
N SER A 451 19.31 2.35 13.44
CA SER A 451 18.02 2.89 12.95
C SER A 451 17.91 2.92 11.43
N ILE A 452 19.00 3.07 10.68
CA ILE A 452 19.01 3.05 9.22
C ILE A 452 18.35 1.79 8.68
N ASN A 453 18.66 0.62 9.24
CA ASN A 453 18.10 -0.67 8.81
C ASN A 453 16.92 -1.15 9.66
N ASN A 454 16.84 -0.76 10.93
CA ASN A 454 15.93 -1.38 11.91
C ASN A 454 14.70 -0.54 12.24
N SER A 455 14.69 0.77 11.99
CA SER A 455 13.51 1.63 12.24
C SER A 455 12.41 1.49 11.18
N GLY A 456 12.66 0.75 10.11
CA GLY A 456 11.72 0.58 9.02
C GLY A 456 11.45 1.89 8.26
N LEU A 457 10.41 1.90 7.44
CA LEU A 457 9.97 3.08 6.70
C LEU A 457 9.41 4.14 7.65
N PRO A 458 9.39 5.43 7.24
CA PRO A 458 8.64 6.45 7.95
C PRO A 458 7.19 6.00 8.17
N SER A 459 6.60 6.33 9.30
CA SER A 459 5.20 6.01 9.58
C SER A 459 4.27 6.65 8.53
N ALA A 460 3.06 6.12 8.37
CA ALA A 460 2.09 6.69 7.42
C ALA A 460 1.80 8.18 7.71
N ALA A 461 1.75 8.57 8.98
CA ALA A 461 1.55 9.95 9.41
C ALA A 461 2.72 10.88 9.04
N GLU A 462 3.93 10.35 9.02
CA GLU A 462 5.17 11.11 8.78
C GLU A 462 5.63 11.05 7.32
N ALA A 463 5.07 10.17 6.49
CA ALA A 463 5.56 9.90 5.13
C ALA A 463 5.71 11.17 4.27
N ASN A 464 4.81 12.16 4.45
CA ASN A 464 4.88 13.43 3.73
C ASN A 464 6.04 14.35 4.19
N ASN A 465 6.68 14.03 5.30
CA ASN A 465 7.84 14.76 5.84
C ASN A 465 9.17 14.26 5.27
N TYR A 466 9.13 13.21 4.44
CA TYR A 466 10.32 12.58 3.87
C TYR A 466 10.34 12.66 2.35
N PHE A 467 11.54 12.60 1.78
CA PHE A 467 11.79 12.38 0.36
C PHE A 467 12.69 11.16 0.17
N TYR A 468 12.69 10.60 -1.05
CA TYR A 468 13.39 9.36 -1.38
C TYR A 468 14.49 9.60 -2.39
N LEU A 469 15.69 9.10 -2.08
CA LEU A 469 16.82 9.03 -3.01
C LEU A 469 17.06 7.56 -3.40
N PRO A 470 16.92 7.18 -4.70
CA PRO A 470 17.18 5.83 -5.16
C PRO A 470 18.68 5.49 -5.17
N ALA A 471 18.99 4.20 -5.08
CA ALA A 471 20.35 3.68 -5.12
C ALA A 471 20.91 3.66 -6.55
N LEU A 472 21.01 4.84 -7.19
CA LEU A 472 21.42 5.01 -8.59
C LEU A 472 22.89 4.69 -8.87
N GLY A 473 23.70 4.48 -7.82
CA GLY A 473 25.12 4.21 -8.00
C GLY A 473 25.91 5.38 -8.56
N TRP A 474 26.99 5.07 -9.29
CA TRP A 474 27.90 6.04 -9.93
C TRP A 474 28.66 5.39 -11.08
N TYR A 475 29.38 6.18 -11.85
CA TYR A 475 30.38 5.71 -12.82
C TYR A 475 31.79 5.97 -12.29
N ASP A 476 32.63 4.92 -12.22
CA ASP A 476 34.06 4.99 -11.97
C ASP A 476 34.82 4.58 -13.23
N SER A 477 35.58 5.50 -13.79
CA SER A 477 36.40 5.25 -14.99
C SER A 477 35.60 4.55 -16.12
N GLY A 478 34.33 4.95 -16.29
CA GLY A 478 33.40 4.41 -17.26
C GLY A 478 32.72 3.09 -16.86
N GLN A 479 32.97 2.55 -15.67
CA GLN A 479 32.24 1.39 -15.12
C GLN A 479 31.00 1.84 -14.34
N ASN A 480 29.87 1.20 -14.60
CA ASN A 480 28.60 1.45 -13.93
C ASN A 480 28.49 0.67 -12.62
N HIS A 481 28.09 1.34 -11.53
CA HIS A 481 27.84 0.75 -10.20
C HIS A 481 26.39 0.94 -9.74
N VAL A 482 25.43 0.80 -10.63
CA VAL A 482 24.00 0.97 -10.37
C VAL A 482 23.45 -0.11 -9.43
N GLY A 483 22.58 0.30 -8.50
CA GLY A 483 21.94 -0.58 -7.52
C GLY A 483 22.79 -0.83 -6.27
N GLY A 484 22.15 -0.84 -5.11
CA GLY A 484 22.80 -1.09 -3.82
C GLY A 484 23.39 0.11 -3.10
N SER A 485 23.68 1.21 -3.79
CA SER A 485 24.21 2.46 -3.22
C SER A 485 23.73 3.69 -3.99
N GLY A 486 23.71 4.84 -3.34
CA GLY A 486 23.48 6.13 -3.97
C GLY A 486 24.64 7.08 -3.74
N PHE A 487 25.04 7.81 -4.79
CA PHE A 487 26.08 8.83 -4.75
C PHE A 487 25.59 10.09 -5.47
N TYR A 488 25.58 11.21 -4.74
CA TYR A 488 24.97 12.46 -5.17
C TYR A 488 25.91 13.64 -4.94
N TRP A 489 26.26 14.37 -5.99
CA TRP A 489 27.15 15.52 -5.88
C TRP A 489 26.57 16.63 -4.99
N SER A 490 27.45 17.35 -4.31
CA SER A 490 27.18 18.65 -3.70
C SER A 490 27.68 19.80 -4.60
N SER A 491 27.26 21.02 -4.29
CA SER A 491 27.83 22.23 -4.91
C SER A 491 29.20 22.61 -4.39
N SER A 492 29.81 21.84 -3.46
CA SER A 492 31.07 22.18 -2.82
C SER A 492 32.22 21.33 -3.33
N GLY A 493 33.24 21.94 -3.92
CA GLY A 493 34.54 21.32 -4.09
C GLY A 493 35.26 21.13 -2.75
N SER A 494 36.23 20.20 -2.70
CA SER A 494 37.08 20.05 -1.53
C SER A 494 37.93 21.31 -1.30
N PRO A 495 37.95 21.90 -0.10
CA PRO A 495 38.82 23.05 0.21
C PRO A 495 40.28 22.68 0.42
N TRP A 496 40.62 21.41 0.30
CA TRP A 496 41.93 20.91 0.57
C TRP A 496 42.62 20.25 -0.60
N VAL A 497 41.86 19.54 -1.43
CA VAL A 497 42.40 18.73 -2.55
C VAL A 497 41.63 19.06 -3.83
N SER A 498 42.33 19.57 -4.87
CA SER A 498 41.75 20.10 -6.08
C SER A 498 40.99 19.07 -6.94
N TYR A 499 41.32 17.80 -6.85
CA TYR A 499 40.71 16.74 -7.62
C TYR A 499 39.57 16.02 -6.87
N TYR A 500 39.17 16.51 -5.67
CA TYR A 500 38.02 16.01 -4.94
C TYR A 500 36.89 17.04 -4.82
N ALA A 501 35.65 16.53 -4.67
CA ALA A 501 34.48 17.32 -4.33
C ALA A 501 33.59 16.56 -3.37
N TYR A 502 32.76 17.27 -2.61
CA TYR A 502 31.85 16.63 -1.65
C TYR A 502 30.68 15.98 -2.34
N SER A 503 30.26 14.82 -1.77
CA SER A 503 29.07 14.08 -2.13
C SER A 503 28.33 13.60 -0.89
N LEU A 504 27.02 13.40 -1.00
CA LEU A 504 26.23 12.57 -0.12
C LEU A 504 26.23 11.15 -0.70
N TYR A 505 26.59 10.17 0.13
CA TYR A 505 26.56 8.76 -0.27
C TYR A 505 25.85 7.90 0.77
N PHE A 506 25.27 6.78 0.33
CA PHE A 506 24.63 5.82 1.20
C PHE A 506 24.62 4.40 0.66
N TYR A 507 24.56 3.45 1.60
CA TYR A 507 24.28 2.01 1.40
C TYR A 507 23.26 1.55 2.43
N SER A 508 22.92 0.26 2.42
CA SER A 508 21.91 -0.30 3.32
C SER A 508 22.13 -0.08 4.83
N GLY A 509 23.30 0.21 5.30
CA GLY A 509 23.60 0.39 6.74
C GLY A 509 24.30 1.70 7.07
N ARG A 510 24.48 2.58 6.09
CA ARG A 510 25.35 3.76 6.25
C ARG A 510 24.90 4.90 5.37
N VAL A 511 25.00 6.11 5.89
CA VAL A 511 24.92 7.34 5.11
C VAL A 511 26.07 8.26 5.51
N GLY A 512 26.64 9.00 4.55
CA GLY A 512 27.72 9.93 4.84
C GLY A 512 27.76 11.11 3.89
N VAL A 513 28.49 12.14 4.29
CA VAL A 513 28.98 13.21 3.43
C VAL A 513 30.49 13.24 3.52
N GLY A 514 31.11 13.09 2.37
CA GLY A 514 32.58 12.99 2.22
C GLY A 514 33.01 13.48 0.85
N THR A 515 34.26 13.24 0.49
CA THR A 515 34.80 13.70 -0.80
C THR A 515 35.07 12.51 -1.73
N GLU A 516 34.63 12.65 -2.98
CA GLU A 516 34.86 11.72 -4.07
C GLU A 516 35.69 12.37 -5.18
N SER A 517 36.29 11.55 -6.04
CA SER A 517 37.04 12.03 -7.19
C SER A 517 36.15 12.83 -8.14
N ARG A 518 36.54 14.05 -8.54
CA ARG A 518 35.78 14.87 -9.49
C ARG A 518 35.59 14.20 -10.85
N HIS A 519 36.41 13.18 -11.18
CA HIS A 519 36.32 12.41 -12.43
C HIS A 519 35.20 11.35 -12.39
N ASP A 520 34.67 11.05 -11.22
CA ASP A 520 33.60 10.08 -11.09
C ASP A 520 32.28 10.67 -11.57
N GLY A 521 31.46 9.84 -12.19
CA GLY A 521 30.15 10.23 -12.65
C GLY A 521 29.11 10.00 -11.57
N LEU A 522 28.85 10.98 -10.70
CA LEU A 522 27.82 10.89 -9.68
C LEU A 522 26.55 11.59 -10.12
N ARG A 523 25.46 11.29 -9.43
CA ARG A 523 24.15 11.86 -9.72
C ARG A 523 24.09 13.35 -9.36
N VAL A 524 23.52 14.16 -10.26
CA VAL A 524 23.17 15.56 -10.06
C VAL A 524 21.65 15.67 -9.86
N GLY A 525 21.21 16.36 -8.81
CA GLY A 525 19.79 16.52 -8.48
C GLY A 525 19.24 15.40 -7.60
N GLY A 526 17.91 15.37 -7.44
CA GLY A 526 17.20 14.41 -6.59
C GLY A 526 16.88 14.92 -5.20
N PHE A 527 17.54 15.99 -4.73
CA PHE A 527 17.12 16.71 -3.52
C PHE A 527 15.85 17.52 -3.80
N GLU A 528 14.97 17.61 -2.82
CA GLU A 528 13.69 18.31 -2.92
C GLU A 528 13.83 19.83 -3.08
#